data_6178f65e557de3cdb426cf61ab20dbb2
#
_entry.id   6178f65e557de3cdb426cf61ab20dbb2
#
_cell.length_a   1.000
_cell.length_b   1.000
_cell.length_c   1.000
_cell.angle_alpha   90.00
_cell.angle_beta   90.00
_cell.angle_gamma   90.00
#
_symmetry.space_group_name_H-M   'P 1'
#
loop_
_entity.id
_entity.type
_entity.pdbx_description
1 polymer ?
#
loop_
_entity_poly.entity_id
_entity_poly.type
_entity_poly.pdbx_seq_one_letter_code
_entity_poly.pdbx_strand_id
1 'polypeptide(L)'
;MKKILYAAACILGAFAVSSCKVDEPTNVNKNPIAFEGTLDKMTPALGAEVDCTWHAGDELGVFVYATSEIKYKVEESASTSKLTAAQADIPVSYGSDAYAVYPYTGAKNRFEANVVVPNAQTISNGVNPNLFVLAANAPVVDEKVHFDFKYMTSVINLGLSASEPMSISKIEIAAPSPRRGKYLAGESKVNLSAAEPVLGDITKGQNTISVSFAEPLALSSTVVYVPISVFPFETAEGGLTVKVYEQRGYPCNLGTIWTGSNEISDAGAVVLQAGESATEVLPALAFDMFDMPGTAKITVKDASGPRPSHEVSIYSVAGGVETFVDKFTSDADGVVNTELNAGDYVVYAPYNAGGPEKANKAAFTVKSGKESVVELFLSPVVFAEDFSWVNDTNFPGMLPLYGDVPNHTANTGNTPQYTAWTPDQLALLSDRGWTATSFVYARPGALTLGKKNGVGTITSPALDGVTSSTLEVTFRVIPWHTVTGGIWKLEFSQITIGVLNAGSFSATESVTTHTEKILTSGGDSNPGLESEFKVTIYGATSATQLSFCNGKPEESTSTMYRLMFSDVLVVEK
;
A
#
# COMPACT_ATOMS: atom_id res chain seq x y z
N MET A 1 -25.74 65.66 -9.23
CA MET A 1 -26.78 66.56 -9.83
C MET A 1 -28.08 65.79 -9.93
N LYS A 2 -29.10 66.45 -9.40
CA LYS A 2 -30.56 66.24 -9.53
C LYS A 2 -31.18 64.98 -8.90
N LYS A 3 -31.73 65.26 -7.73
CA LYS A 3 -32.88 64.59 -7.09
C LYS A 3 -34.13 64.77 -7.95
N ILE A 4 -34.96 63.71 -8.01
CA ILE A 4 -36.40 63.87 -8.27
C ILE A 4 -37.17 63.06 -7.24
N LEU A 5 -37.86 63.79 -6.37
CA LEU A 5 -38.92 63.40 -5.44
C LEU A 5 -40.22 63.22 -6.25
N TYR A 6 -40.99 62.17 -6.03
CA TYR A 6 -42.43 62.20 -6.29
C TYR A 6 -43.18 61.62 -5.09
N ALA A 7 -43.94 62.52 -4.50
CA ALA A 7 -45.00 62.27 -3.54
C ALA A 7 -46.31 62.07 -4.34
N ALA A 8 -47.12 61.11 -3.97
CA ALA A 8 -48.51 60.99 -4.36
C ALA A 8 -49.30 60.28 -3.26
N ALA A 9 -49.98 60.99 -2.58
CA ALA A 9 -51.37 61.15 -2.22
C ALA A 9 -52.14 59.84 -1.83
N CYS A 10 -52.55 59.86 -0.55
CA CYS A 10 -53.59 59.02 0.05
C CYS A 10 -54.93 59.14 -0.65
N ILE A 11 -55.57 57.99 -0.96
CA ILE A 11 -57.03 57.92 -1.10
C ILE A 11 -57.52 56.92 -0.07
N LEU A 12 -58.17 57.39 1.00
CA LEU A 12 -58.94 56.55 1.91
C LEU A 12 -60.22 56.10 1.17
N GLY A 13 -60.29 54.81 0.94
CA GLY A 13 -61.53 54.12 0.59
C GLY A 13 -61.93 53.23 1.76
N ALA A 14 -62.85 53.64 2.55
CA ALA A 14 -63.46 52.86 3.62
C ALA A 14 -64.37 51.78 2.96
N PHE A 15 -63.86 50.53 2.87
CA PHE A 15 -64.72 49.37 2.66
C PHE A 15 -65.02 48.78 4.07
N ALA A 16 -66.27 48.85 4.46
CA ALA A 16 -66.80 48.09 5.54
C ALA A 16 -66.72 46.60 5.18
N VAL A 17 -65.70 45.90 5.67
CA VAL A 17 -65.65 44.46 5.63
C VAL A 17 -66.53 43.95 6.78
N SER A 18 -67.67 43.43 6.43
CA SER A 18 -68.48 42.60 7.34
C SER A 18 -67.58 41.49 7.86
N SER A 19 -67.26 41.56 9.15
CA SER A 19 -66.59 40.52 9.91
C SER A 19 -67.49 39.32 9.94
N CYS A 20 -67.29 38.35 9.02
CA CYS A 20 -67.68 37.01 9.30
C CYS A 20 -66.77 36.55 10.48
N LYS A 21 -67.33 36.52 11.67
CA LYS A 21 -66.80 35.74 12.73
C LYS A 21 -66.80 34.28 12.19
N VAL A 22 -65.64 33.81 11.80
CA VAL A 22 -65.38 32.38 11.79
C VAL A 22 -65.44 32.01 13.24
N ASP A 23 -66.49 31.26 13.62
CA ASP A 23 -66.52 30.63 14.91
C ASP A 23 -65.21 29.80 15.04
N GLU A 24 -64.33 30.23 15.91
CA GLU A 24 -63.21 29.37 16.32
C GLU A 24 -63.80 28.06 16.79
N PRO A 25 -63.32 26.93 16.35
CA PRO A 25 -63.75 25.65 16.85
C PRO A 25 -63.53 25.66 18.37
N THR A 26 -64.64 25.70 19.14
CA THR A 26 -64.69 25.90 20.57
C THR A 26 -64.19 24.70 21.39
N ASN A 27 -63.33 23.88 20.82
CA ASN A 27 -62.71 22.75 21.50
C ASN A 27 -61.23 22.62 21.19
N VAL A 28 -60.49 23.69 21.37
CA VAL A 28 -59.02 23.52 21.50
C VAL A 28 -58.76 23.04 22.92
N ASN A 29 -58.58 21.77 23.10
CA ASN A 29 -58.19 21.22 24.38
C ASN A 29 -56.79 21.76 24.70
N LYS A 30 -56.66 22.45 25.84
CA LYS A 30 -55.40 23.09 26.25
C LYS A 30 -54.46 22.11 26.96
N ASN A 31 -54.84 20.82 27.05
CA ASN A 31 -53.95 19.83 27.62
C ASN A 31 -52.89 19.44 26.59
N PRO A 32 -51.63 19.50 26.96
CA PRO A 32 -50.54 19.08 26.05
C PRO A 32 -50.71 17.60 25.71
N ILE A 33 -50.72 17.25 24.42
CA ILE A 33 -50.71 15.87 23.98
C ILE A 33 -49.35 15.26 24.32
N ALA A 34 -49.38 14.08 24.92
CA ALA A 34 -48.20 13.31 25.19
C ALA A 34 -47.80 12.50 23.93
N PHE A 35 -46.60 12.65 23.50
CA PHE A 35 -46.02 11.90 22.38
C PHE A 35 -45.00 10.88 22.91
N GLU A 36 -45.06 9.69 22.38
CA GLU A 36 -44.13 8.60 22.65
C GLU A 36 -43.76 7.93 21.33
N GLY A 37 -42.53 7.48 21.20
CA GLY A 37 -42.04 6.79 20.02
C GLY A 37 -41.28 5.51 20.32
N THR A 38 -41.65 4.44 19.64
CA THR A 38 -41.00 3.13 19.75
C THR A 38 -40.23 2.79 18.48
N LEU A 39 -38.99 2.28 18.66
CA LEU A 39 -38.17 1.68 17.62
C LEU A 39 -38.23 0.15 17.77
N ASP A 40 -38.56 -0.52 16.69
CA ASP A 40 -38.33 -1.95 16.55
C ASP A 40 -36.88 -2.24 16.17
N LYS A 41 -36.42 -3.46 16.46
CA LYS A 41 -35.14 -3.94 15.95
C LYS A 41 -35.20 -4.06 14.43
N MET A 42 -34.07 -3.80 13.76
CA MET A 42 -33.97 -4.10 12.33
C MET A 42 -33.98 -5.61 12.10
N THR A 43 -34.67 -6.03 11.05
CA THR A 43 -34.68 -7.44 10.63
C THR A 43 -33.36 -7.76 9.90
N PRO A 44 -32.62 -8.79 10.32
CA PRO A 44 -31.41 -9.17 9.59
C PRO A 44 -31.77 -9.91 8.30
N ALA A 45 -31.38 -9.35 7.16
CA ALA A 45 -31.38 -10.06 5.88
C ALA A 45 -30.18 -11.02 5.78
N LEU A 46 -29.06 -10.67 6.44
CA LEU A 46 -27.84 -11.46 6.54
C LEU A 46 -27.11 -11.15 7.84
N GLY A 47 -26.63 -12.18 8.55
CA GLY A 47 -25.80 -12.06 9.74
C GLY A 47 -26.56 -11.69 11.00
N ALA A 48 -25.95 -10.91 11.89
CA ALA A 48 -26.50 -10.55 13.20
C ALA A 48 -27.46 -9.36 13.13
N GLU A 49 -28.39 -9.29 14.08
CA GLU A 49 -29.28 -8.14 14.29
C GLU A 49 -28.44 -6.87 14.59
N VAL A 50 -28.97 -5.73 14.15
CA VAL A 50 -28.48 -4.40 14.56
C VAL A 50 -29.44 -3.86 15.61
N ASP A 51 -28.92 -3.63 16.81
CA ASP A 51 -29.71 -3.04 17.89
C ASP A 51 -29.97 -1.55 17.59
N CYS A 52 -31.23 -1.17 17.72
CA CYS A 52 -31.70 0.19 17.46
C CYS A 52 -32.33 0.75 18.72
N THR A 53 -31.77 1.85 19.21
CA THR A 53 -32.30 2.58 20.36
C THR A 53 -32.27 4.06 20.12
N TRP A 54 -33.24 4.78 20.65
CA TRP A 54 -33.18 6.23 20.74
C TRP A 54 -31.97 6.66 21.58
N HIS A 55 -31.39 7.81 21.23
CA HIS A 55 -30.47 8.51 22.10
C HIS A 55 -31.12 9.76 22.65
N ALA A 56 -31.00 9.99 23.97
CA ALA A 56 -31.50 11.20 24.59
C ALA A 56 -30.97 12.46 23.86
N GLY A 57 -31.91 13.32 23.47
CA GLY A 57 -31.58 14.50 22.68
C GLY A 57 -31.71 14.35 21.16
N ASP A 58 -31.97 13.16 20.63
CA ASP A 58 -32.31 12.97 19.22
C ASP A 58 -33.45 13.91 18.81
N GLU A 59 -33.30 14.55 17.64
CA GLU A 59 -34.26 15.52 17.14
C GLU A 59 -35.06 14.95 15.98
N LEU A 60 -36.39 14.94 16.12
CA LEU A 60 -37.33 14.48 15.10
C LEU A 60 -38.40 15.54 14.80
N GLY A 61 -39.02 15.39 13.67
CA GLY A 61 -40.09 16.27 13.24
C GLY A 61 -41.46 15.61 13.44
N VAL A 62 -42.41 16.35 13.98
CA VAL A 62 -43.80 15.94 14.13
C VAL A 62 -44.71 16.90 13.40
N PHE A 63 -45.67 16.38 12.64
CA PHE A 63 -46.72 17.14 12.00
C PHE A 63 -48.05 16.80 12.69
N VAL A 64 -48.62 17.79 13.29
CA VAL A 64 -49.93 17.65 13.93
C VAL A 64 -50.80 18.78 13.42
N TYR A 65 -51.82 18.46 12.63
CA TYR A 65 -52.74 19.45 12.07
C TYR A 65 -52.11 20.62 11.31
N ALA A 66 -50.81 20.86 11.53
CA ALA A 66 -50.07 21.92 10.90
C ALA A 66 -49.51 21.47 9.53
N THR A 67 -49.25 22.43 8.71
CA THR A 67 -48.61 22.21 7.40
C THR A 67 -47.06 22.15 7.48
N SER A 68 -46.51 22.48 8.64
CA SER A 68 -45.04 22.52 8.86
C SER A 68 -44.64 21.56 9.96
N GLU A 69 -43.46 21.06 9.82
CA GLU A 69 -42.80 20.17 10.77
C GLU A 69 -42.43 20.90 12.06
N ILE A 70 -42.74 20.33 13.18
CA ILE A 70 -42.46 20.81 14.51
C ILE A 70 -41.35 19.95 15.12
N LYS A 71 -40.34 20.58 15.66
CA LYS A 71 -39.21 19.86 16.26
C LYS A 71 -39.55 19.31 17.63
N TYR A 72 -39.29 18.00 17.82
CA TYR A 72 -39.36 17.30 19.08
C TYR A 72 -37.99 16.70 19.43
N LYS A 73 -37.78 16.46 20.71
CA LYS A 73 -36.61 15.77 21.24
C LYS A 73 -36.98 14.51 21.99
N VAL A 74 -36.16 13.51 21.85
CA VAL A 74 -36.21 12.26 22.60
C VAL A 74 -35.70 12.52 24.02
N GLU A 75 -36.45 12.08 25.05
CA GLU A 75 -36.09 12.32 26.45
C GLU A 75 -35.04 11.34 26.97
N GLU A 76 -35.18 10.06 26.62
CA GLU A 76 -34.38 8.99 27.21
C GLU A 76 -33.78 8.07 26.12
N SER A 77 -32.60 7.56 26.39
CA SER A 77 -31.96 6.53 25.52
C SER A 77 -32.61 5.17 25.81
N ALA A 78 -33.52 4.73 24.96
CA ALA A 78 -34.28 3.49 25.08
C ALA A 78 -34.93 3.10 23.73
N SER A 79 -35.47 1.90 23.62
CA SER A 79 -36.27 1.51 22.45
C SER A 79 -37.59 2.28 22.37
N THR A 80 -38.18 2.64 23.51
CA THR A 80 -39.38 3.49 23.63
C THR A 80 -39.05 4.68 24.48
N SER A 81 -39.36 5.89 24.01
CA SER A 81 -39.08 7.13 24.72
C SER A 81 -40.19 8.15 24.52
N LYS A 82 -40.36 9.02 25.51
CA LYS A 82 -41.19 10.21 25.39
C LYS A 82 -40.53 11.24 24.49
N LEU A 83 -41.40 12.00 23.80
CA LEU A 83 -40.98 13.04 22.86
C LEU A 83 -41.48 14.38 23.40
N THR A 84 -40.53 15.32 23.59
CA THR A 84 -40.86 16.65 24.12
C THR A 84 -40.66 17.71 23.03
N ALA A 85 -41.67 18.55 22.84
CA ALA A 85 -41.56 19.64 21.87
C ALA A 85 -40.46 20.63 22.23
N ALA A 86 -39.66 21.01 21.21
CA ALA A 86 -38.66 22.06 21.37
C ALA A 86 -39.27 23.48 21.56
N GLN A 87 -40.56 23.64 21.26
CA GLN A 87 -41.35 24.86 21.43
C GLN A 87 -42.57 24.57 22.29
N ALA A 88 -42.87 25.51 23.22
CA ALA A 88 -44.07 25.42 24.07
C ALA A 88 -45.35 25.70 23.28
N ASP A 89 -46.46 25.09 23.71
CA ASP A 89 -47.82 25.40 23.27
C ASP A 89 -48.19 25.14 21.80
N ILE A 90 -48.06 23.89 21.38
CA ILE A 90 -48.57 23.48 20.07
C ILE A 90 -50.01 22.94 20.22
N PRO A 91 -50.99 23.63 19.59
CA PRO A 91 -52.38 23.16 19.66
C PRO A 91 -52.53 21.89 18.78
N VAL A 92 -53.11 20.84 19.37
CA VAL A 92 -53.42 19.59 18.65
C VAL A 92 -54.94 19.40 18.67
N SER A 93 -55.52 19.03 17.53
CA SER A 93 -56.93 18.74 17.40
C SER A 93 -57.19 17.25 17.59
N TYR A 94 -58.21 16.90 18.39
CA TYR A 94 -58.69 15.55 18.53
C TYR A 94 -59.23 14.99 17.21
N GLY A 95 -59.03 13.70 17.02
CA GLY A 95 -59.54 12.97 15.85
C GLY A 95 -58.75 13.17 14.56
N SER A 96 -57.59 13.78 14.65
CA SER A 96 -56.64 13.88 13.51
C SER A 96 -55.47 12.90 13.69
N ASP A 97 -54.86 12.54 12.59
CA ASP A 97 -53.63 11.77 12.62
C ASP A 97 -52.44 12.69 12.88
N ALA A 98 -51.45 12.20 13.61
CA ALA A 98 -50.13 12.78 13.74
C ALA A 98 -49.12 12.02 12.89
N TYR A 99 -48.10 12.68 12.44
CA TYR A 99 -47.06 12.14 11.55
C TYR A 99 -45.68 12.52 12.10
N ALA A 100 -44.74 11.61 11.99
CA ALA A 100 -43.37 11.87 12.46
C ALA A 100 -42.32 11.41 11.48
N VAL A 101 -41.20 12.09 11.46
CA VAL A 101 -40.01 11.75 10.67
C VAL A 101 -38.74 12.01 11.49
N TYR A 102 -37.80 11.10 11.46
CA TYR A 102 -36.47 11.25 12.03
C TYR A 102 -35.40 11.03 10.95
N PRO A 103 -34.34 11.84 10.96
CA PRO A 103 -34.12 13.04 11.76
C PRO A 103 -35.02 14.20 11.37
N TYR A 104 -35.06 15.27 12.17
CA TYR A 104 -35.77 16.51 11.86
C TYR A 104 -35.32 17.08 10.52
N THR A 105 -36.23 17.36 9.60
CA THR A 105 -35.93 17.78 8.22
C THR A 105 -36.25 19.23 7.91
N GLY A 106 -37.06 19.88 8.74
CA GLY A 106 -37.58 21.21 8.48
C GLY A 106 -38.60 21.26 7.34
N ALA A 107 -39.28 20.15 7.06
CA ALA A 107 -40.25 20.03 5.96
C ALA A 107 -41.44 20.98 6.12
N LYS A 108 -42.00 21.41 4.98
CA LYS A 108 -43.15 22.32 4.94
C LYS A 108 -44.50 21.61 4.97
N ASN A 109 -44.51 20.33 4.62
CA ASN A 109 -45.72 19.52 4.63
C ASN A 109 -45.39 18.04 4.81
N ARG A 110 -46.38 17.25 5.26
CA ARG A 110 -46.28 15.81 5.53
C ARG A 110 -46.20 14.90 4.29
N PHE A 111 -46.43 15.43 3.12
CA PHE A 111 -46.36 14.66 1.86
C PHE A 111 -44.96 14.64 1.26
N GLU A 112 -44.09 15.51 1.73
CA GLU A 112 -42.77 15.74 1.13
C GLU A 112 -41.67 15.93 2.18
N ALA A 113 -41.70 15.14 3.26
CA ALA A 113 -40.59 15.16 4.20
C ALA A 113 -39.30 14.68 3.49
N ASN A 114 -38.32 15.57 3.41
CA ASN A 114 -37.05 15.22 2.76
C ASN A 114 -36.25 14.31 3.67
N VAL A 115 -35.71 13.25 3.09
CA VAL A 115 -34.78 12.35 3.76
C VAL A 115 -33.51 12.22 2.95
N VAL A 116 -32.40 12.13 3.65
CA VAL A 116 -31.07 12.08 3.04
C VAL A 116 -30.30 10.93 3.63
N VAL A 117 -29.80 10.07 2.77
CA VAL A 117 -28.70 9.16 3.13
C VAL A 117 -27.43 9.79 2.52
N PRO A 118 -26.56 10.37 3.32
CA PRO A 118 -25.37 11.02 2.81
C PRO A 118 -24.38 9.99 2.27
N ASN A 119 -23.73 10.30 1.17
CA ASN A 119 -22.65 9.48 0.61
C ASN A 119 -21.33 9.66 1.39
N ALA A 120 -21.23 10.68 2.24
CA ALA A 120 -20.16 10.86 3.21
C ALA A 120 -20.76 10.77 4.62
N GLN A 121 -20.41 9.74 5.34
CA GLN A 121 -20.85 9.50 6.72
C GLN A 121 -19.65 9.62 7.66
N THR A 122 -19.88 10.16 8.85
CA THR A 122 -18.83 10.27 9.87
C THR A 122 -19.27 9.58 11.15
N ILE A 123 -18.46 8.65 11.62
CA ILE A 123 -18.68 7.96 12.89
C ILE A 123 -17.84 8.65 13.96
N SER A 124 -18.51 9.00 15.07
CA SER A 124 -17.88 9.58 16.24
C SER A 124 -18.25 8.78 17.48
N ASN A 125 -17.25 8.38 18.27
CA ASN A 125 -17.44 7.55 19.47
C ASN A 125 -18.28 6.29 19.21
N GLY A 126 -18.11 5.66 18.04
CA GLY A 126 -18.84 4.46 17.65
C GLY A 126 -20.28 4.70 17.17
N VAL A 127 -20.74 5.93 17.15
CA VAL A 127 -22.10 6.30 16.72
C VAL A 127 -22.07 6.92 15.32
N ASN A 128 -22.90 6.38 14.43
CA ASN A 128 -23.19 7.00 13.13
C ASN A 128 -24.51 7.82 13.27
N PRO A 129 -24.44 9.15 13.31
CA PRO A 129 -25.62 10.01 13.48
C PRO A 129 -26.59 9.94 12.29
N ASN A 130 -26.16 9.40 11.16
CA ASN A 130 -26.99 9.25 9.95
C ASN A 130 -27.50 7.81 9.77
N LEU A 131 -27.46 7.00 10.82
CA LEU A 131 -27.70 5.56 10.68
C LEU A 131 -29.14 5.26 10.24
N PHE A 132 -30.10 6.00 10.77
CA PHE A 132 -31.50 5.71 10.52
C PHE A 132 -32.26 6.91 9.95
N VAL A 133 -33.15 6.61 9.00
CA VAL A 133 -34.26 7.48 8.64
C VAL A 133 -35.54 6.73 9.00
N LEU A 134 -36.35 7.34 9.84
CA LEU A 134 -37.54 6.71 10.40
C LEU A 134 -38.76 7.57 10.09
N ALA A 135 -39.91 6.91 9.92
CA ALA A 135 -41.18 7.58 9.69
C ALA A 135 -42.31 6.85 10.40
N ALA A 136 -43.27 7.60 10.87
CA ALA A 136 -44.47 7.04 11.50
C ALA A 136 -45.70 7.89 11.22
N ASN A 137 -46.88 7.26 11.33
CA ASN A 137 -48.15 7.93 11.48
C ASN A 137 -48.97 7.25 12.56
N ALA A 138 -49.75 7.99 13.29
CA ALA A 138 -50.57 7.46 14.36
C ALA A 138 -51.77 8.38 14.63
N PRO A 139 -52.93 7.83 15.04
CA PRO A 139 -54.09 8.62 15.45
C PRO A 139 -53.84 9.28 16.80
N VAL A 140 -54.45 10.42 17.02
CA VAL A 140 -54.52 11.06 18.33
C VAL A 140 -55.67 10.43 19.13
N VAL A 141 -55.37 9.67 20.18
CA VAL A 141 -56.33 9.00 21.02
C VAL A 141 -56.11 9.38 22.48
N ASP A 142 -57.15 9.84 23.18
CA ASP A 142 -57.12 10.16 24.60
C ASP A 142 -55.94 11.07 25.03
N GLU A 143 -55.69 12.14 24.27
CA GLU A 143 -54.58 13.08 24.50
C GLU A 143 -53.19 12.46 24.37
N LYS A 144 -53.08 11.34 23.70
CA LYS A 144 -51.82 10.62 23.47
C LYS A 144 -51.65 10.26 22.02
N VAL A 145 -50.39 10.24 21.61
CA VAL A 145 -49.95 9.69 20.34
C VAL A 145 -48.77 8.74 20.60
N HIS A 146 -48.91 7.52 20.15
CA HIS A 146 -47.83 6.55 20.17
C HIS A 146 -47.39 6.25 18.74
N PHE A 147 -46.16 6.56 18.43
CA PHE A 147 -45.56 6.31 17.10
C PHE A 147 -44.82 4.99 17.10
N ASP A 148 -45.25 4.06 16.26
CA ASP A 148 -44.49 2.88 15.88
C ASP A 148 -43.68 3.21 14.64
N PHE A 149 -42.40 3.58 14.80
CA PHE A 149 -41.56 4.03 13.73
C PHE A 149 -41.19 2.90 12.77
N LYS A 150 -41.29 3.18 11.47
CA LYS A 150 -40.80 2.32 10.41
C LYS A 150 -39.50 2.89 9.85
N TYR A 151 -38.56 2.00 9.56
CA TYR A 151 -37.30 2.39 8.90
C TYR A 151 -37.56 2.69 7.43
N MET A 152 -36.97 3.79 6.97
CA MET A 152 -36.95 4.16 5.54
C MET A 152 -35.60 3.82 4.90
N THR A 153 -34.62 3.45 5.71
CA THR A 153 -33.27 3.06 5.30
C THR A 153 -32.96 1.64 5.71
N SER A 154 -31.84 1.14 5.23
CA SER A 154 -31.27 -0.16 5.58
C SER A 154 -29.85 0.03 6.10
N VAL A 155 -29.26 -0.99 6.71
CA VAL A 155 -27.93 -0.93 7.30
C VAL A 155 -27.03 -2.02 6.73
N ILE A 156 -25.87 -1.62 6.24
CA ILE A 156 -24.72 -2.52 6.01
C ILE A 156 -23.85 -2.46 7.26
N ASN A 157 -23.61 -3.61 7.89
CA ASN A 157 -22.84 -3.71 9.12
C ASN A 157 -21.55 -4.49 8.83
N LEU A 158 -20.41 -3.78 8.70
CA LEU A 158 -19.13 -4.39 8.37
C LEU A 158 -18.35 -4.73 9.63
N GLY A 159 -18.05 -6.02 9.81
CA GLY A 159 -17.16 -6.53 10.86
C GLY A 159 -15.71 -6.44 10.41
N LEU A 160 -14.90 -5.68 11.13
CA LEU A 160 -13.49 -5.44 10.87
C LEU A 160 -12.63 -5.95 12.02
N SER A 161 -11.52 -6.58 11.69
CA SER A 161 -10.46 -6.97 12.62
C SER A 161 -9.10 -6.82 11.97
N ALA A 162 -8.05 -6.95 12.74
CA ALA A 162 -6.69 -6.90 12.22
C ALA A 162 -5.83 -8.00 12.86
N SER A 163 -4.90 -8.55 12.09
CA SER A 163 -3.93 -9.55 12.59
C SER A 163 -2.93 -8.97 13.58
N GLU A 164 -2.72 -7.66 13.53
CA GLU A 164 -1.86 -6.87 14.41
C GLU A 164 -2.55 -5.52 14.70
N PRO A 165 -2.30 -4.89 15.86
CA PRO A 165 -2.88 -3.59 16.15
C PRO A 165 -2.59 -2.56 15.05
N MET A 166 -3.64 -1.97 14.50
CA MET A 166 -3.58 -0.91 13.51
C MET A 166 -4.75 0.05 13.67
N SER A 167 -4.70 1.19 12.99
CA SER A 167 -5.80 2.15 12.95
C SER A 167 -6.20 2.45 11.51
N ILE A 168 -7.50 2.57 11.29
CA ILE A 168 -8.07 2.95 9.99
C ILE A 168 -8.76 4.31 10.08
N SER A 169 -8.69 5.08 9.00
CA SER A 169 -9.27 6.41 8.92
C SER A 169 -10.58 6.45 8.15
N LYS A 170 -10.77 5.53 7.20
CA LYS A 170 -11.90 5.55 6.26
C LYS A 170 -12.23 4.17 5.72
N ILE A 171 -13.51 3.96 5.41
CA ILE A 171 -14.02 2.83 4.62
C ILE A 171 -14.76 3.42 3.40
N GLU A 172 -14.61 2.80 2.25
CA GLU A 172 -15.44 3.05 1.07
C GLU A 172 -16.15 1.77 0.65
N ILE A 173 -17.45 1.88 0.42
CA ILE A 173 -18.25 0.84 -0.24
C ILE A 173 -18.80 1.39 -1.55
N ALA A 174 -18.77 0.60 -2.60
CA ALA A 174 -19.29 1.02 -3.90
C ALA A 174 -20.02 -0.11 -4.61
N ALA A 175 -21.19 0.21 -5.18
CA ALA A 175 -21.90 -0.65 -6.09
C ALA A 175 -21.40 -0.45 -7.51
N PRO A 176 -21.03 -1.48 -8.28
CA PRO A 176 -20.39 -1.34 -9.60
C PRO A 176 -21.31 -0.72 -10.66
N SER A 177 -22.61 -0.91 -10.58
CA SER A 177 -23.58 -0.26 -11.46
C SER A 177 -24.96 -0.24 -10.79
N PRO A 178 -25.54 0.94 -10.57
CA PRO A 178 -26.90 0.96 -10.05
C PRO A 178 -27.87 0.52 -11.13
N ARG A 179 -28.75 -0.38 -10.80
CA ARG A 179 -30.00 -0.46 -11.56
C ARG A 179 -30.73 0.87 -11.40
N ARG A 180 -31.35 1.35 -12.46
CA ARG A 180 -32.04 2.65 -12.50
C ARG A 180 -32.95 2.82 -11.27
N GLY A 181 -32.66 3.85 -10.45
CA GLY A 181 -33.41 4.18 -9.23
C GLY A 181 -32.98 3.46 -7.95
N LYS A 182 -31.94 2.62 -7.97
CA LYS A 182 -31.42 1.93 -6.77
C LYS A 182 -30.00 2.40 -6.46
N TYR A 183 -29.89 3.44 -5.65
CA TYR A 183 -28.65 4.04 -5.23
C TYR A 183 -28.40 3.73 -3.75
N LEU A 184 -27.13 3.65 -3.34
CA LEU A 184 -26.76 3.45 -1.93
C LEU A 184 -27.07 4.69 -1.09
N ALA A 185 -26.89 5.89 -1.66
CA ALA A 185 -27.05 7.17 -1.01
C ALA A 185 -27.73 8.18 -1.92
N GLY A 186 -28.18 9.31 -1.38
CA GLY A 186 -28.86 10.37 -2.14
C GLY A 186 -29.94 11.08 -1.32
N GLU A 187 -30.90 11.65 -2.01
CA GLU A 187 -32.05 12.33 -1.42
C GLU A 187 -33.35 11.61 -1.85
N SER A 188 -34.32 11.54 -0.97
CA SER A 188 -35.67 11.07 -1.29
C SER A 188 -36.69 11.88 -0.50
N LYS A 189 -37.97 11.62 -0.78
CA LYS A 189 -39.09 12.19 -0.04
C LYS A 189 -39.88 11.06 0.57
N VAL A 190 -40.34 11.24 1.80
CA VAL A 190 -41.26 10.32 2.44
C VAL A 190 -42.65 10.94 2.46
N ASN A 191 -43.64 10.18 1.99
CA ASN A 191 -45.04 10.50 2.15
C ASN A 191 -45.53 9.84 3.46
N LEU A 192 -45.69 10.67 4.50
CA LEU A 192 -46.14 10.25 5.82
C LEU A 192 -47.64 10.01 5.89
N SER A 193 -48.43 10.55 4.96
CA SER A 193 -49.90 10.45 4.99
C SER A 193 -50.46 9.23 4.24
N ALA A 194 -49.64 8.36 3.71
CA ALA A 194 -50.03 7.04 3.23
C ALA A 194 -50.44 6.16 4.43
N ALA A 195 -51.17 5.07 4.17
CA ALA A 195 -51.57 4.13 5.24
C ALA A 195 -50.38 3.66 6.07
N GLU A 196 -49.23 3.46 5.42
CA GLU A 196 -47.90 3.38 6.02
C GLU A 196 -46.98 4.39 5.31
N PRO A 197 -46.01 4.99 6.02
CA PRO A 197 -45.04 5.89 5.38
C PRO A 197 -44.34 5.23 4.21
N VAL A 198 -44.24 5.94 3.09
CA VAL A 198 -43.67 5.42 1.83
C VAL A 198 -42.52 6.29 1.37
N LEU A 199 -41.37 5.66 1.12
CA LEU A 199 -40.22 6.27 0.50
C LEU A 199 -40.48 6.47 -1.00
N GLY A 200 -40.27 7.69 -1.48
CA GLY A 200 -40.33 8.02 -2.92
C GLY A 200 -39.06 7.66 -3.67
N ASP A 201 -38.99 8.10 -4.93
CA ASP A 201 -37.81 7.89 -5.77
C ASP A 201 -36.57 8.57 -5.19
N ILE A 202 -35.42 7.91 -5.33
CA ILE A 202 -34.14 8.47 -4.92
C ILE A 202 -33.67 9.44 -5.99
N THR A 203 -33.38 10.66 -5.58
CA THR A 203 -32.79 11.73 -6.39
C THR A 203 -31.35 11.99 -5.95
N LYS A 204 -30.53 12.60 -6.82
CA LYS A 204 -29.09 12.82 -6.55
C LYS A 204 -28.37 11.55 -6.11
N GLY A 205 -28.79 10.41 -6.65
CA GLY A 205 -28.30 9.11 -6.23
C GLY A 205 -26.80 8.93 -6.41
N GLN A 206 -26.19 8.29 -5.43
CA GLN A 206 -24.77 7.97 -5.39
C GLN A 206 -24.59 6.47 -5.16
N ASN A 207 -23.58 5.89 -5.85
CA ASN A 207 -23.27 4.46 -5.77
C ASN A 207 -22.13 4.14 -4.82
N THR A 208 -21.51 5.17 -4.29
CA THR A 208 -20.37 5.06 -3.36
C THR A 208 -20.72 5.76 -2.07
N ILE A 209 -20.45 5.10 -0.97
CA ILE A 209 -20.49 5.69 0.38
C ILE A 209 -19.08 5.65 0.93
N SER A 210 -18.66 6.79 1.49
CA SER A 210 -17.42 6.95 2.24
C SER A 210 -17.75 7.16 3.71
N VAL A 211 -17.24 6.29 4.56
CA VAL A 211 -17.37 6.38 6.01
C VAL A 211 -16.03 6.77 6.60
N SER A 212 -15.97 7.93 7.23
CA SER A 212 -14.79 8.41 7.96
C SER A 212 -15.02 8.30 9.47
N PHE A 213 -13.93 8.26 10.22
CA PHE A 213 -13.97 8.25 11.68
C PHE A 213 -13.45 9.59 12.20
N ALA A 214 -14.15 10.17 13.19
CA ALA A 214 -13.70 11.42 13.82
C ALA A 214 -12.33 11.26 14.48
N GLU A 215 -12.08 10.09 15.08
CA GLU A 215 -10.77 9.61 15.51
C GLU A 215 -10.52 8.28 14.80
N PRO A 216 -9.28 7.98 14.36
CA PRO A 216 -8.99 6.73 13.67
C PRO A 216 -9.48 5.52 14.48
N LEU A 217 -10.20 4.61 13.81
CA LEU A 217 -10.74 3.41 14.43
C LEU A 217 -9.59 2.42 14.71
N ALA A 218 -9.32 2.16 15.98
CA ALA A 218 -8.34 1.16 16.39
C ALA A 218 -8.89 -0.25 16.17
N LEU A 219 -8.12 -1.09 15.50
CA LEU A 219 -8.43 -2.50 15.23
C LEU A 219 -7.42 -3.42 15.93
N SER A 220 -7.92 -4.57 16.33
CA SER A 220 -7.15 -5.69 16.88
C SER A 220 -7.69 -7.01 16.32
N SER A 221 -7.33 -8.13 16.91
CA SER A 221 -7.90 -9.45 16.56
C SER A 221 -9.39 -9.59 16.91
N THR A 222 -9.95 -8.67 17.72
CA THR A 222 -11.38 -8.63 18.03
C THR A 222 -12.13 -7.90 16.93
N VAL A 223 -13.25 -8.48 16.48
CA VAL A 223 -14.09 -7.86 15.45
C VAL A 223 -14.81 -6.65 16.03
N VAL A 224 -14.70 -5.53 15.32
CA VAL A 224 -15.45 -4.29 15.57
C VAL A 224 -16.43 -4.08 14.43
N TYR A 225 -17.68 -3.84 14.73
CA TYR A 225 -18.72 -3.63 13.74
C TYR A 225 -18.92 -2.15 13.42
N VAL A 226 -19.01 -1.85 12.11
CA VAL A 226 -19.19 -0.49 11.58
C VAL A 226 -20.52 -0.45 10.82
N PRO A 227 -21.58 0.15 11.42
CA PRO A 227 -22.87 0.26 10.77
C PRO A 227 -22.92 1.44 9.80
N ILE A 228 -23.35 1.18 8.58
CA ILE A 228 -23.38 2.13 7.46
C ILE A 228 -24.82 2.25 6.97
N SER A 229 -25.38 3.46 6.96
CA SER A 229 -26.72 3.72 6.44
C SER A 229 -26.72 3.68 4.92
N VAL A 230 -27.70 2.99 4.36
CA VAL A 230 -27.94 2.92 2.92
C VAL A 230 -29.44 3.02 2.63
N PHE A 231 -29.82 3.46 1.42
CA PHE A 231 -31.18 3.24 0.95
C PHE A 231 -31.42 1.74 0.69
N PRO A 232 -32.69 1.27 0.72
CA PRO A 232 -33.02 -0.08 0.28
C PRO A 232 -32.44 -0.38 -1.11
N PHE A 233 -31.69 -1.47 -1.24
CA PHE A 233 -31.03 -1.83 -2.49
C PHE A 233 -30.89 -3.34 -2.67
N GLU A 234 -30.45 -3.73 -3.84
CA GLU A 234 -30.18 -5.11 -4.21
C GLU A 234 -28.79 -5.19 -4.81
N THR A 235 -27.96 -6.11 -4.32
CA THR A 235 -26.69 -6.43 -4.95
C THR A 235 -26.96 -7.23 -6.22
N ALA A 236 -27.14 -6.54 -7.34
CA ALA A 236 -27.13 -7.20 -8.65
C ALA A 236 -25.68 -7.40 -9.09
N GLU A 237 -25.45 -8.20 -10.13
CA GLU A 237 -24.17 -8.45 -10.78
C GLU A 237 -22.95 -7.68 -10.24
N GLY A 238 -22.06 -8.38 -9.56
CA GLY A 238 -20.77 -7.80 -9.12
C GLY A 238 -20.71 -7.37 -7.66
N GLY A 239 -21.76 -7.52 -6.86
CA GLY A 239 -21.75 -7.25 -5.41
C GLY A 239 -21.37 -5.82 -5.03
N LEU A 240 -20.75 -5.65 -3.87
CA LEU A 240 -20.21 -4.38 -3.38
C LEU A 240 -18.69 -4.47 -3.25
N THR A 241 -17.98 -3.51 -3.78
CA THR A 241 -16.53 -3.39 -3.54
C THR A 241 -16.29 -2.68 -2.21
N VAL A 242 -15.33 -3.17 -1.45
CA VAL A 242 -14.94 -2.59 -0.15
C VAL A 242 -13.47 -2.20 -0.18
N LYS A 243 -13.20 -0.95 0.18
CA LYS A 243 -11.84 -0.43 0.41
C LYS A 243 -11.75 0.11 1.81
N VAL A 244 -10.64 -0.18 2.46
CA VAL A 244 -10.32 0.35 3.79
C VAL A 244 -9.04 1.16 3.67
N TYR A 245 -8.97 2.28 4.39
CA TYR A 245 -7.82 3.16 4.37
C TYR A 245 -7.17 3.17 5.75
N GLU A 246 -5.90 2.85 5.79
CA GLU A 246 -5.09 2.99 7.00
C GLU A 246 -5.04 4.46 7.43
N GLN A 247 -4.67 4.73 8.67
CA GLN A 247 -4.74 6.06 9.27
C GLN A 247 -3.99 7.14 8.48
N ARG A 248 -2.91 6.84 7.76
CA ARG A 248 -2.16 7.76 6.88
C ARG A 248 -2.78 7.90 5.48
N GLY A 249 -3.87 7.17 5.19
CA GLY A 249 -4.61 7.24 3.94
C GLY A 249 -4.24 6.20 2.88
N TYR A 250 -3.39 5.23 3.18
CA TYR A 250 -3.05 4.15 2.24
C TYR A 250 -4.21 3.16 2.10
N PRO A 251 -4.66 2.86 0.89
CA PRO A 251 -5.79 1.98 0.65
C PRO A 251 -5.42 0.50 0.71
N CYS A 252 -6.36 -0.30 1.20
CA CYS A 252 -6.44 -1.73 1.01
C CYS A 252 -7.73 -2.06 0.28
N ASN A 253 -7.64 -2.75 -0.85
CA ASN A 253 -8.81 -3.22 -1.58
C ASN A 253 -9.15 -4.63 -1.11
N LEU A 254 -10.21 -4.76 -0.32
CA LEU A 254 -10.68 -6.05 0.21
C LEU A 254 -11.47 -6.87 -0.82
N GLY A 255 -11.63 -6.36 -2.04
CA GLY A 255 -12.36 -7.04 -3.09
C GLY A 255 -13.86 -6.76 -3.04
N THR A 256 -14.63 -7.74 -3.45
CA THR A 256 -16.08 -7.63 -3.61
C THR A 256 -16.78 -8.59 -2.64
N ILE A 257 -17.74 -8.05 -1.90
CA ILE A 257 -18.64 -8.81 -1.04
C ILE A 257 -19.99 -8.99 -1.74
N TRP A 258 -20.75 -10.02 -1.32
CA TRP A 258 -22.11 -10.31 -1.80
C TRP A 258 -22.22 -10.38 -3.32
N THR A 259 -21.28 -11.08 -3.94
CA THR A 259 -21.29 -11.35 -5.37
C THR A 259 -22.39 -12.39 -5.66
N GLY A 260 -23.50 -11.95 -6.21
CA GLY A 260 -24.54 -12.83 -6.75
C GLY A 260 -24.48 -12.91 -8.26
N SER A 261 -24.94 -14.01 -8.84
CA SER A 261 -25.29 -14.05 -10.26
C SER A 261 -26.68 -13.40 -10.47
N ASN A 262 -27.06 -13.17 -11.71
CA ASN A 262 -28.26 -12.43 -12.13
C ASN A 262 -29.62 -12.93 -11.59
N GLU A 263 -29.64 -14.00 -10.83
CA GLU A 263 -30.84 -14.55 -10.27
C GLU A 263 -30.88 -14.32 -8.77
N ILE A 264 -31.91 -13.66 -8.29
CA ILE A 264 -32.19 -13.35 -6.87
C ILE A 264 -32.16 -14.60 -5.95
N SER A 265 -32.10 -15.77 -6.54
CA SER A 265 -32.06 -17.08 -5.86
C SER A 265 -30.65 -17.61 -5.59
N ASP A 266 -29.59 -16.96 -6.07
CA ASP A 266 -28.23 -17.47 -5.91
C ASP A 266 -27.63 -17.09 -4.56
N ALA A 267 -27.05 -18.07 -3.90
CA ALA A 267 -26.35 -17.91 -2.63
C ALA A 267 -25.23 -16.85 -2.75
N GLY A 268 -25.44 -15.67 -2.17
CA GLY A 268 -24.48 -14.57 -2.18
C GLY A 268 -25.04 -13.19 -2.53
N ALA A 269 -26.14 -13.10 -3.28
CA ALA A 269 -26.83 -11.83 -3.49
C ALA A 269 -27.57 -11.39 -2.21
N VAL A 270 -27.47 -10.12 -1.85
CA VAL A 270 -28.19 -9.55 -0.72
C VAL A 270 -29.19 -8.52 -1.24
N VAL A 271 -30.45 -8.70 -0.86
CA VAL A 271 -31.50 -7.72 -1.06
C VAL A 271 -31.80 -7.09 0.30
N LEU A 272 -31.68 -5.78 0.42
CA LEU A 272 -32.01 -5.03 1.61
C LEU A 272 -33.29 -4.23 1.38
N GLN A 273 -34.34 -4.58 2.13
CA GLN A 273 -35.56 -3.78 2.21
C GLN A 273 -35.41 -2.72 3.30
N ALA A 274 -36.31 -1.74 3.31
CA ALA A 274 -36.38 -0.78 4.40
C ALA A 274 -36.57 -1.50 5.75
N GLY A 275 -35.74 -1.17 6.73
CA GLY A 275 -35.75 -1.83 8.04
C GLY A 275 -34.93 -3.13 8.12
N GLU A 276 -34.23 -3.49 7.06
CA GLU A 276 -33.36 -4.66 7.08
C GLU A 276 -31.87 -4.27 7.25
N SER A 277 -31.11 -5.19 7.82
CA SER A 277 -29.65 -5.07 7.94
C SER A 277 -28.94 -6.27 7.34
N ALA A 278 -27.75 -6.06 6.83
CA ALA A 278 -26.85 -7.14 6.41
C ALA A 278 -25.47 -6.95 7.06
N THR A 279 -25.01 -8.00 7.73
CA THR A 279 -23.72 -8.03 8.41
C THR A 279 -22.74 -8.89 7.62
N GLU A 280 -21.55 -8.36 7.34
CA GLU A 280 -20.44 -9.09 6.72
C GLU A 280 -19.19 -8.91 7.57
N VAL A 281 -18.52 -10.03 7.90
CA VAL A 281 -17.21 -9.99 8.57
C VAL A 281 -16.13 -10.13 7.52
N LEU A 282 -15.36 -9.09 7.37
CA LEU A 282 -14.28 -9.01 6.39
C LEU A 282 -13.04 -9.79 6.86
N PRO A 283 -12.16 -10.22 5.96
CA PRO A 283 -10.87 -10.79 6.32
C PRO A 283 -10.10 -9.88 7.28
N ALA A 284 -9.37 -10.47 8.23
CA ALA A 284 -8.54 -9.69 9.14
C ALA A 284 -7.49 -8.90 8.36
N LEU A 285 -7.42 -7.60 8.60
CA LEU A 285 -6.48 -6.70 7.95
C LEU A 285 -5.05 -6.98 8.42
N ALA A 286 -4.10 -6.89 7.51
CA ALA A 286 -2.67 -6.95 7.79
C ALA A 286 -1.95 -5.82 7.05
N PHE A 287 -0.80 -5.39 7.55
CA PHE A 287 -0.09 -4.25 6.94
C PHE A 287 0.32 -4.50 5.49
N ASP A 288 0.65 -5.74 5.13
CA ASP A 288 1.03 -6.13 3.77
C ASP A 288 -0.12 -6.11 2.76
N MET A 289 -1.35 -5.97 3.21
CA MET A 289 -2.52 -5.76 2.35
C MET A 289 -2.67 -4.31 1.87
N PHE A 290 -1.96 -3.37 2.49
CA PHE A 290 -1.98 -1.96 2.13
C PHE A 290 -0.79 -1.65 1.22
N ASP A 291 -1.04 -0.87 0.15
CA ASP A 291 0.02 -0.35 -0.72
C ASP A 291 0.70 0.85 -0.05
N MET A 292 1.50 0.55 0.95
CA MET A 292 2.15 1.56 1.78
C MET A 292 3.65 1.27 1.94
N PRO A 293 4.48 2.30 2.03
CA PRO A 293 5.90 2.13 2.30
C PRO A 293 6.13 1.58 3.71
N GLY A 294 7.24 0.88 3.87
CA GLY A 294 7.82 0.63 5.18
C GLY A 294 8.94 1.62 5.45
N THR A 295 9.46 1.62 6.68
CA THR A 295 10.60 2.46 7.07
C THR A 295 11.86 1.61 7.14
N ALA A 296 12.93 2.04 6.46
CA ALA A 296 14.27 1.49 6.63
C ALA A 296 15.06 2.38 7.59
N LYS A 297 15.53 1.79 8.69
CA LYS A 297 16.44 2.41 9.64
C LYS A 297 17.82 1.76 9.50
N ILE A 298 18.72 2.45 8.81
CA ILE A 298 20.06 1.94 8.49
C ILE A 298 21.08 2.60 9.39
N THR A 299 21.73 1.81 10.24
CA THR A 299 22.83 2.28 11.09
C THR A 299 24.15 2.05 10.37
N VAL A 300 24.84 3.13 10.05
CA VAL A 300 26.15 3.12 9.39
C VAL A 300 27.22 3.25 10.46
N LYS A 301 28.11 2.26 10.58
CA LYS A 301 29.18 2.24 11.59
C LYS A 301 30.44 1.56 11.08
N ASP A 302 31.55 1.79 11.76
CA ASP A 302 32.81 1.04 11.61
C ASP A 302 33.31 0.55 12.99
N ALA A 303 34.54 0.10 13.06
CA ALA A 303 35.17 -0.35 14.30
C ALA A 303 35.28 0.77 15.37
N SER A 304 35.22 2.04 14.97
CA SER A 304 35.27 3.19 15.89
C SER A 304 33.88 3.61 16.38
N GLY A 305 32.83 3.09 15.81
CA GLY A 305 31.44 3.40 16.15
C GLY A 305 30.61 3.97 15.02
N PRO A 306 29.51 4.67 15.32
CA PRO A 306 28.65 5.28 14.31
C PRO A 306 29.39 6.26 13.40
N ARG A 307 29.01 6.30 12.13
CA ARG A 307 29.60 7.18 11.10
C ARG A 307 28.59 8.25 10.68
N PRO A 308 28.61 9.42 11.33
CA PRO A 308 27.76 10.55 10.93
C PRO A 308 28.17 11.16 9.60
N SER A 309 27.21 11.78 8.93
CA SER A 309 27.41 12.46 7.63
C SER A 309 28.00 11.55 6.55
N HIS A 310 27.73 10.25 6.62
CA HIS A 310 28.23 9.26 5.68
C HIS A 310 27.21 9.00 4.57
N GLU A 311 27.64 9.06 3.31
CA GLU A 311 26.78 8.80 2.15
C GLU A 311 26.56 7.29 1.97
N VAL A 312 25.32 6.90 1.74
CA VAL A 312 24.92 5.54 1.39
C VAL A 312 24.05 5.53 0.15
N SER A 313 24.17 4.52 -0.68
CA SER A 313 23.35 4.30 -1.87
C SER A 313 22.46 3.08 -1.67
N ILE A 314 21.16 3.21 -1.93
CA ILE A 314 20.18 2.13 -1.80
C ILE A 314 19.80 1.67 -3.21
N TYR A 315 19.74 0.36 -3.38
CA TYR A 315 19.29 -0.33 -4.58
C TYR A 315 18.16 -1.29 -4.25
N SER A 316 17.11 -1.33 -5.06
CA SER A 316 16.09 -2.40 -5.01
C SER A 316 16.60 -3.64 -5.74
N VAL A 317 16.20 -4.82 -5.25
CA VAL A 317 16.62 -6.12 -5.82
C VAL A 317 15.39 -6.86 -6.32
N ALA A 318 15.32 -7.12 -7.62
CA ALA A 318 14.25 -7.90 -8.22
C ALA A 318 14.82 -8.95 -9.18
N GLY A 319 14.57 -10.25 -8.92
CA GLY A 319 15.10 -11.32 -9.73
C GLY A 319 16.63 -11.36 -9.81
N GLY A 320 17.32 -10.89 -8.77
CA GLY A 320 18.79 -10.77 -8.72
C GLY A 320 19.36 -9.54 -9.42
N VAL A 321 18.51 -8.67 -9.98
CA VAL A 321 18.94 -7.41 -10.62
C VAL A 321 18.81 -6.26 -9.63
N GLU A 322 19.90 -5.51 -9.44
CA GLU A 322 19.95 -4.31 -8.62
C GLU A 322 19.58 -3.08 -9.45
N THR A 323 18.63 -2.29 -8.94
CA THR A 323 18.23 -1.01 -9.55
C THR A 323 18.43 0.11 -8.54
N PHE A 324 19.19 1.13 -8.91
CA PHE A 324 19.43 2.30 -8.06
C PHE A 324 18.10 2.98 -7.66
N VAL A 325 17.95 3.26 -6.38
CA VAL A 325 16.79 3.95 -5.81
C VAL A 325 17.14 5.40 -5.49
N ASP A 326 18.05 5.60 -4.53
CA ASP A 326 18.45 6.94 -4.10
C ASP A 326 19.74 6.90 -3.25
N LYS A 327 20.28 8.10 -2.97
CA LYS A 327 21.39 8.33 -2.05
C LYS A 327 20.92 9.08 -0.80
N PHE A 328 21.43 8.67 0.34
CA PHE A 328 21.10 9.26 1.63
C PHE A 328 22.39 9.56 2.40
N THR A 329 22.27 10.47 3.36
CA THR A 329 23.38 10.81 4.27
C THR A 329 22.95 10.48 5.69
N SER A 330 23.78 9.77 6.44
CA SER A 330 23.51 9.46 7.84
C SER A 330 23.51 10.72 8.71
N ASP A 331 22.67 10.73 9.73
CA ASP A 331 22.56 11.80 10.72
C ASP A 331 23.72 11.82 11.72
N ALA A 332 23.60 12.61 12.79
CA ALA A 332 24.63 12.74 13.83
C ALA A 332 24.88 11.43 14.60
N ASP A 333 23.92 10.54 14.64
CA ASP A 333 23.99 9.22 15.29
C ASP A 333 24.43 8.11 14.31
N GLY A 334 24.77 8.47 13.07
CA GLY A 334 25.14 7.53 12.02
C GLY A 334 23.94 6.79 11.42
N VAL A 335 22.73 7.32 11.55
CA VAL A 335 21.49 6.64 11.13
C VAL A 335 20.90 7.31 9.89
N VAL A 336 20.45 6.50 8.94
CA VAL A 336 19.57 6.91 7.85
C VAL A 336 18.18 6.35 8.11
N ASN A 337 17.17 7.23 8.15
CA ASN A 337 15.76 6.84 8.20
C ASN A 337 15.11 7.26 6.88
N THR A 338 14.52 6.30 6.17
CA THR A 338 13.84 6.57 4.90
C THR A 338 12.64 5.65 4.69
N GLU A 339 11.65 6.12 3.94
CA GLU A 339 10.53 5.30 3.51
C GLU A 339 10.84 4.64 2.17
N LEU A 340 10.57 3.34 2.07
CA LEU A 340 10.77 2.53 0.87
C LEU A 340 9.54 1.64 0.65
N ASN A 341 9.21 1.37 -0.60
CA ASN A 341 8.17 0.39 -0.92
C ASN A 341 8.56 -1.01 -0.39
N ALA A 342 7.57 -1.86 -0.14
CA ALA A 342 7.84 -3.24 0.26
C ALA A 342 8.66 -3.96 -0.82
N GLY A 343 9.71 -4.66 -0.43
CA GLY A 343 10.61 -5.35 -1.35
C GLY A 343 11.98 -5.64 -0.74
N ASP A 344 12.83 -6.27 -1.53
CA ASP A 344 14.21 -6.55 -1.17
C ASP A 344 15.13 -5.43 -1.64
N TYR A 345 16.10 -5.09 -0.80
CA TYR A 345 17.03 -4.00 -1.02
C TYR A 345 18.44 -4.39 -0.62
N VAL A 346 19.39 -3.67 -1.17
CA VAL A 346 20.76 -3.65 -0.71
C VAL A 346 21.21 -2.20 -0.54
N VAL A 347 21.88 -1.91 0.56
CA VAL A 347 22.54 -0.64 0.81
C VAL A 347 24.03 -0.78 0.67
N TYR A 348 24.65 0.18 0.00
CA TYR A 348 26.09 0.27 -0.22
C TYR A 348 26.64 1.57 0.37
N ALA A 349 27.88 1.52 0.81
CA ALA A 349 28.64 2.73 1.10
C ALA A 349 30.14 2.55 0.84
N PRO A 350 30.85 3.59 0.40
CA PRO A 350 32.30 3.61 0.41
C PRO A 350 32.79 3.67 1.88
N TYR A 351 33.98 3.15 2.14
CA TYR A 351 34.60 3.35 3.47
C TYR A 351 34.96 4.82 3.73
N ASN A 352 35.55 5.48 2.74
CA ASN A 352 35.88 6.90 2.74
C ASN A 352 35.25 7.61 1.53
N ALA A 353 35.07 8.92 1.65
CA ALA A 353 34.61 9.76 0.53
C ALA A 353 35.51 9.60 -0.70
N GLY A 354 34.88 9.33 -1.86
CA GLY A 354 35.60 9.07 -3.12
C GLY A 354 36.12 7.64 -3.28
N GLY A 355 35.93 6.75 -2.29
CA GLY A 355 36.19 5.32 -2.43
C GLY A 355 35.13 4.59 -3.25
N PRO A 356 35.32 3.29 -3.53
CA PRO A 356 34.36 2.49 -4.26
C PRO A 356 32.98 2.48 -3.58
N GLU A 357 31.94 2.88 -4.28
CA GLU A 357 30.57 2.97 -3.73
C GLU A 357 30.11 1.63 -3.15
N LYS A 358 30.37 0.53 -3.86
CA LYS A 358 29.96 -0.82 -3.47
C LYS A 358 30.95 -1.55 -2.56
N ALA A 359 31.83 -0.82 -1.88
CA ALA A 359 32.86 -1.39 -1.00
C ALA A 359 32.27 -2.16 0.20
N ASN A 360 31.20 -1.63 0.77
CA ASN A 360 30.52 -2.26 1.89
C ASN A 360 29.04 -2.38 1.57
N LYS A 361 28.43 -3.50 1.96
CA LYS A 361 27.02 -3.74 1.65
C LYS A 361 26.28 -4.43 2.80
N ALA A 362 24.98 -4.14 2.88
CA ALA A 362 24.04 -4.90 3.69
C ALA A 362 22.74 -5.10 2.93
N ALA A 363 22.26 -6.34 2.86
CA ALA A 363 20.97 -6.67 2.26
C ALA A 363 19.87 -6.62 3.33
N PHE A 364 18.67 -6.18 2.94
CA PHE A 364 17.53 -6.12 3.83
C PHE A 364 16.21 -6.20 3.07
N THR A 365 15.14 -6.55 3.79
CA THR A 365 13.78 -6.57 3.24
C THR A 365 12.94 -5.53 3.93
N VAL A 366 12.22 -4.71 3.17
CA VAL A 366 11.23 -3.75 3.66
C VAL A 366 9.85 -4.38 3.56
N LYS A 367 9.08 -4.31 4.64
CA LYS A 367 7.68 -4.76 4.68
C LYS A 367 6.77 -3.56 4.83
N SER A 368 5.62 -3.59 4.16
CA SER A 368 4.61 -2.52 4.23
C SER A 368 4.28 -2.16 5.67
N GLY A 369 4.32 -0.88 5.99
CA GLY A 369 3.99 -0.32 7.30
C GLY A 369 4.89 -0.71 8.47
N LYS A 370 6.01 -1.41 8.22
CA LYS A 370 6.94 -1.88 9.24
C LYS A 370 8.27 -1.14 9.17
N GLU A 371 8.92 -1.07 10.33
CA GLU A 371 10.32 -0.65 10.41
C GLU A 371 11.23 -1.87 10.14
N SER A 372 12.18 -1.71 9.23
CA SER A 372 13.27 -2.64 8.96
C SER A 372 14.56 -2.04 9.48
N VAL A 373 15.17 -2.70 10.46
CA VAL A 373 16.44 -2.24 11.06
C VAL A 373 17.59 -2.95 10.36
N VAL A 374 18.56 -2.16 9.88
CA VAL A 374 19.70 -2.62 9.10
C VAL A 374 20.97 -2.06 9.70
N GLU A 375 22.01 -2.86 9.76
CA GLU A 375 23.34 -2.43 10.16
C GLU A 375 24.28 -2.54 8.95
N LEU A 376 24.85 -1.43 8.53
CA LEU A 376 25.90 -1.37 7.52
C LEU A 376 27.24 -1.12 8.21
N PHE A 377 28.04 -2.17 8.30
CA PHE A 377 29.38 -2.08 8.86
C PHE A 377 30.39 -1.73 7.76
N LEU A 378 31.15 -0.68 7.97
CA LEU A 378 32.15 -0.19 7.03
C LEU A 378 33.52 -0.80 7.37
N SER A 379 34.09 -1.50 6.40
CA SER A 379 35.45 -2.06 6.49
C SER A 379 36.38 -1.30 5.55
N PRO A 380 37.63 -1.06 5.95
CA PRO A 380 38.62 -0.42 5.11
C PRO A 380 38.84 -1.19 3.81
N VAL A 381 38.80 -0.48 2.69
CA VAL A 381 39.11 -1.06 1.38
C VAL A 381 40.60 -1.02 1.17
N VAL A 382 41.18 -2.19 1.01
CA VAL A 382 42.62 -2.36 0.70
C VAL A 382 42.88 -2.25 -0.80
N PHE A 383 41.98 -2.86 -1.61
CA PHE A 383 42.15 -2.90 -3.06
C PHE A 383 40.78 -3.03 -3.73
N ALA A 384 40.61 -2.35 -4.85
CA ALA A 384 39.44 -2.49 -5.71
C ALA A 384 39.81 -2.38 -7.18
N GLU A 385 39.24 -3.21 -8.03
CA GLU A 385 39.41 -3.20 -9.50
C GLU A 385 38.12 -3.63 -10.18
N ASP A 386 37.53 -2.74 -10.98
CA ASP A 386 36.28 -2.97 -11.71
C ASP A 386 36.50 -3.27 -13.22
N PHE A 387 37.75 -3.22 -13.66
CA PHE A 387 38.13 -3.36 -15.07
C PHE A 387 37.41 -2.41 -16.04
N SER A 388 36.89 -1.27 -15.58
CA SER A 388 36.19 -0.29 -16.43
C SER A 388 37.06 0.30 -17.56
N TRP A 389 38.38 0.22 -17.38
CA TRP A 389 39.35 0.60 -18.41
C TRP A 389 39.39 -0.37 -19.61
N VAL A 390 38.84 -1.57 -19.47
CA VAL A 390 38.64 -2.54 -20.55
C VAL A 390 37.35 -2.19 -21.27
N ASN A 391 37.43 -1.30 -22.23
CA ASN A 391 36.31 -0.74 -22.98
C ASN A 391 36.63 -0.60 -24.46
N ASP A 392 35.64 -0.30 -25.31
CA ASP A 392 35.80 -0.19 -26.76
C ASP A 392 36.78 0.91 -27.22
N THR A 393 37.01 1.93 -26.40
CA THR A 393 37.99 2.95 -26.69
C THR A 393 39.40 2.39 -26.61
N ASN A 394 39.69 1.61 -25.58
CA ASN A 394 41.01 1.05 -25.33
C ASN A 394 41.24 -0.27 -26.08
N PHE A 395 40.18 -1.03 -26.31
CA PHE A 395 40.19 -2.32 -27.00
C PHE A 395 39.11 -2.37 -28.08
N PRO A 396 39.31 -1.68 -29.22
CA PRO A 396 38.30 -1.59 -30.28
C PRO A 396 37.86 -2.95 -30.83
N GLY A 397 36.58 -3.14 -30.98
CA GLY A 397 35.99 -4.34 -31.58
C GLY A 397 35.97 -5.56 -30.66
N MET A 398 35.99 -5.36 -29.35
CA MET A 398 35.78 -6.45 -28.41
C MET A 398 34.39 -7.11 -28.60
N LEU A 399 34.32 -8.37 -28.26
CA LEU A 399 33.04 -9.05 -28.18
C LEU A 399 32.27 -8.57 -26.94
N PRO A 400 30.95 -8.44 -27.03
CA PRO A 400 30.14 -8.04 -25.88
C PRO A 400 30.26 -9.03 -24.72
N LEU A 401 30.04 -8.56 -23.50
CA LEU A 401 30.06 -9.39 -22.31
C LEU A 401 28.91 -10.41 -22.35
N TYR A 402 27.75 -9.96 -22.84
CA TYR A 402 26.52 -10.75 -23.02
C TYR A 402 25.97 -10.56 -24.44
N GLY A 403 25.13 -11.46 -24.89
CA GLY A 403 24.38 -11.34 -26.14
C GLY A 403 24.72 -12.40 -27.18
N ASP A 404 24.08 -12.30 -28.33
CA ASP A 404 24.33 -13.15 -29.49
C ASP A 404 25.76 -12.99 -29.98
N VAL A 405 26.60 -13.88 -29.53
CA VAL A 405 27.95 -14.02 -30.07
C VAL A 405 27.88 -15.15 -31.09
N PRO A 406 27.68 -14.83 -32.37
CA PRO A 406 27.48 -15.86 -33.39
C PRO A 406 28.73 -16.71 -33.49
N ASN A 407 28.55 -18.05 -33.34
CA ASN A 407 29.49 -19.11 -33.72
C ASN A 407 30.96 -18.78 -33.39
N HIS A 408 31.26 -18.52 -32.12
CA HIS A 408 32.66 -18.37 -31.75
C HIS A 408 33.36 -19.71 -31.67
N THR A 409 33.80 -20.15 -32.84
CA THR A 409 34.96 -21.03 -32.92
C THR A 409 36.14 -20.24 -32.41
N ALA A 410 36.47 -20.42 -31.15
CA ALA A 410 37.68 -19.88 -30.55
C ALA A 410 37.81 -18.34 -30.56
N ASN A 411 38.46 -17.80 -29.62
CA ASN A 411 39.04 -16.49 -29.45
C ASN A 411 39.64 -15.80 -30.71
N THR A 412 39.16 -16.17 -31.89
CA THR A 412 39.61 -15.70 -33.19
C THR A 412 38.62 -14.71 -33.72
N GLY A 413 38.66 -13.62 -33.45
CA GLY A 413 37.96 -12.44 -33.90
C GLY A 413 38.51 -11.31 -33.07
N ASN A 414 37.95 -10.22 -33.13
CA ASN A 414 38.34 -8.95 -32.59
C ASN A 414 38.56 -8.87 -31.04
N THR A 415 38.82 -10.00 -30.38
CA THR A 415 39.19 -10.02 -28.97
C THR A 415 40.68 -10.35 -28.86
N PRO A 416 41.54 -9.34 -28.73
CA PRO A 416 42.97 -9.59 -28.73
C PRO A 416 43.39 -10.37 -27.46
N GLN A 417 44.16 -11.39 -27.68
CA GLN A 417 44.88 -12.11 -26.63
C GLN A 417 45.95 -11.22 -26.04
N TYR A 418 46.22 -11.33 -24.75
CA TYR A 418 47.24 -10.55 -24.04
C TYR A 418 48.55 -10.43 -24.77
N THR A 419 49.05 -11.51 -25.39
CA THR A 419 50.28 -11.50 -26.18
C THR A 419 50.21 -10.67 -27.48
N ALA A 420 49.02 -10.29 -27.89
CA ALA A 420 48.78 -9.44 -29.07
C ALA A 420 48.32 -8.03 -28.70
N TRP A 421 48.32 -7.67 -27.43
CA TRP A 421 48.00 -6.32 -26.99
C TRP A 421 49.08 -5.33 -27.44
N THR A 422 48.62 -4.16 -27.80
CA THR A 422 49.55 -3.05 -28.12
C THR A 422 50.30 -2.60 -26.87
N PRO A 423 51.44 -1.90 -27.01
CA PRO A 423 52.16 -1.33 -25.87
C PRO A 423 51.25 -0.47 -24.95
N ASP A 424 50.34 0.31 -25.52
CA ASP A 424 49.41 1.15 -24.75
C ASP A 424 48.40 0.30 -23.96
N GLN A 425 47.88 -0.78 -24.55
CA GLN A 425 46.99 -1.73 -23.88
C GLN A 425 47.70 -2.50 -22.76
N LEU A 426 48.97 -2.87 -22.99
CA LEU A 426 49.80 -3.50 -21.95
C LEU A 426 50.09 -2.52 -20.80
N ALA A 427 50.30 -1.25 -21.12
CA ALA A 427 50.49 -0.20 -20.11
C ALA A 427 49.25 -0.03 -19.21
N LEU A 428 48.05 -0.08 -19.78
CA LEU A 428 46.81 -0.02 -18.98
C LEU A 428 46.75 -1.08 -17.89
N LEU A 429 47.24 -2.28 -18.14
CA LEU A 429 47.30 -3.35 -17.17
C LEU A 429 48.43 -3.15 -16.16
N SER A 430 49.65 -2.90 -16.68
CA SER A 430 50.88 -2.77 -15.86
C SER A 430 50.88 -1.53 -14.97
N ASP A 431 50.34 -0.42 -15.43
CA ASP A 431 50.21 0.82 -14.63
C ASP A 431 49.29 0.65 -13.43
N ARG A 432 48.40 -0.34 -13.47
CA ARG A 432 47.56 -0.79 -12.35
C ARG A 432 48.20 -1.91 -11.51
N GLY A 433 49.44 -2.27 -11.83
CA GLY A 433 50.21 -3.31 -11.15
C GLY A 433 49.76 -4.74 -11.44
N TRP A 434 48.84 -4.95 -12.36
CA TRP A 434 48.43 -6.29 -12.75
C TRP A 434 49.41 -6.93 -13.71
N THR A 435 49.52 -8.27 -13.62
CA THR A 435 50.26 -9.08 -14.61
C THR A 435 49.36 -10.18 -15.15
N ALA A 436 49.57 -10.61 -16.37
CA ALA A 436 48.76 -11.62 -17.02
C ALA A 436 49.60 -12.65 -17.81
N THR A 437 49.03 -13.83 -18.03
CA THR A 437 49.61 -14.87 -18.90
C THR A 437 48.95 -14.87 -20.30
N SER A 438 49.48 -15.71 -21.20
CA SER A 438 49.12 -15.71 -22.62
C SER A 438 47.62 -15.88 -22.93
N PHE A 439 46.84 -16.47 -22.07
CA PHE A 439 45.44 -16.82 -22.37
C PHE A 439 44.44 -15.95 -21.60
N VAL A 440 44.79 -14.66 -21.48
CA VAL A 440 43.91 -13.60 -21.00
C VAL A 440 43.45 -12.74 -22.18
N TYR A 441 42.18 -12.36 -22.21
CA TYR A 441 41.58 -11.60 -23.30
C TYR A 441 40.71 -10.46 -22.76
N ALA A 442 40.65 -9.36 -23.47
CA ALA A 442 39.84 -8.21 -23.09
C ALA A 442 38.33 -8.44 -23.36
N ARG A 443 37.48 -7.99 -22.46
CA ARG A 443 36.02 -7.91 -22.58
C ARG A 443 35.52 -6.61 -21.95
N PRO A 444 34.42 -6.02 -22.40
CA PRO A 444 33.92 -4.79 -21.80
C PRO A 444 33.70 -4.96 -20.27
N GLY A 445 34.47 -4.24 -19.46
CA GLY A 445 34.43 -4.31 -18.01
C GLY A 445 34.88 -5.63 -17.39
N ALA A 446 35.60 -6.47 -18.14
CA ALA A 446 36.03 -7.80 -17.65
C ALA A 446 37.24 -8.33 -18.42
N LEU A 447 37.82 -9.41 -17.90
CA LEU A 447 38.84 -10.20 -18.60
C LEU A 447 38.33 -11.63 -18.80
N THR A 448 38.49 -12.19 -19.99
CA THR A 448 38.31 -13.63 -20.22
C THR A 448 39.59 -14.36 -19.84
N LEU A 449 39.44 -15.37 -18.97
CA LEU A 449 40.53 -16.28 -18.63
C LEU A 449 40.37 -17.61 -19.37
N GLY A 450 41.42 -18.05 -20.02
CA GLY A 450 41.53 -19.36 -20.65
C GLY A 450 41.17 -19.43 -22.15
N LYS A 451 41.53 -20.55 -22.73
CA LYS A 451 41.16 -20.98 -24.09
C LYS A 451 41.01 -22.52 -24.12
N LYS A 452 40.76 -23.09 -25.29
CA LYS A 452 40.78 -24.54 -25.45
C LYS A 452 42.09 -25.15 -24.91
N ASN A 453 42.02 -26.01 -23.92
CA ASN A 453 43.15 -26.64 -23.23
C ASN A 453 44.20 -25.65 -22.69
N GLY A 454 43.83 -24.42 -22.43
CA GLY A 454 44.75 -23.38 -21.94
C GLY A 454 44.24 -22.68 -20.71
N VAL A 455 45.13 -22.41 -19.77
CA VAL A 455 44.87 -21.67 -18.53
C VAL A 455 45.38 -20.24 -18.70
N GLY A 456 44.49 -19.28 -18.52
CA GLY A 456 44.82 -17.86 -18.38
C GLY A 456 44.88 -17.48 -16.90
N THR A 457 45.92 -16.77 -16.51
CA THR A 457 46.11 -16.29 -15.14
C THR A 457 46.33 -14.78 -15.15
N ILE A 458 45.67 -14.11 -14.20
CA ILE A 458 45.94 -12.70 -13.88
C ILE A 458 46.35 -12.61 -12.41
N THR A 459 47.32 -11.73 -12.12
CA THR A 459 47.85 -11.54 -10.76
C THR A 459 47.75 -10.06 -10.39
N SER A 460 47.20 -9.77 -9.20
CA SER A 460 47.01 -8.41 -8.68
C SER A 460 48.36 -7.74 -8.36
N PRO A 461 48.41 -6.42 -8.22
CA PRO A 461 49.49 -5.76 -7.48
C PRO A 461 49.58 -6.29 -6.04
N ALA A 462 50.65 -5.93 -5.34
CA ALA A 462 50.76 -6.10 -3.93
C ALA A 462 49.66 -5.28 -3.21
N LEU A 463 49.12 -5.80 -2.11
CA LEU A 463 48.04 -5.13 -1.35
C LEU A 463 48.64 -4.17 -0.32
N ASP A 464 49.24 -3.09 -0.79
CA ASP A 464 50.07 -2.16 -0.01
C ASP A 464 49.32 -1.53 1.19
N GLY A 465 47.97 -1.46 1.15
CA GLY A 465 47.15 -0.85 2.19
C GLY A 465 46.81 -1.78 3.37
N VAL A 466 47.32 -3.02 3.41
CA VAL A 466 46.98 -3.99 4.44
C VAL A 466 47.51 -3.59 5.81
N THR A 467 46.58 -3.38 6.75
CA THR A 467 46.90 -3.11 8.18
C THR A 467 46.40 -4.23 9.10
N SER A 468 45.40 -4.99 8.66
CA SER A 468 44.89 -6.18 9.34
C SER A 468 45.35 -7.46 8.64
N SER A 469 45.67 -8.51 9.41
CA SER A 469 46.12 -9.77 8.84
C SER A 469 44.97 -10.63 8.23
N THR A 470 43.71 -10.21 8.37
CA THR A 470 42.56 -10.92 7.82
C THR A 470 41.87 -10.06 6.78
N LEU A 471 41.73 -10.61 5.58
CA LEU A 471 41.09 -9.93 4.44
C LEU A 471 39.90 -10.73 3.95
N GLU A 472 38.86 -10.03 3.48
CA GLU A 472 37.81 -10.59 2.65
C GLU A 472 38.01 -10.13 1.21
N VAL A 473 38.04 -11.10 0.30
CA VAL A 473 38.14 -10.86 -1.14
C VAL A 473 36.83 -11.23 -1.80
N THR A 474 36.21 -10.29 -2.44
CA THR A 474 35.01 -10.49 -3.25
C THR A 474 35.38 -10.29 -4.72
N PHE A 475 34.86 -11.13 -5.62
CA PHE A 475 35.08 -11.00 -7.06
C PHE A 475 33.92 -11.62 -7.84
N ARG A 476 33.75 -11.22 -9.09
CA ARG A 476 32.71 -11.73 -9.98
C ARG A 476 33.26 -12.65 -11.05
N VAL A 477 32.48 -13.68 -11.35
CA VAL A 477 32.77 -14.60 -12.45
C VAL A 477 31.51 -14.83 -13.26
N ILE A 478 31.69 -14.78 -14.60
CA ILE A 478 30.66 -15.09 -15.57
C ILE A 478 31.14 -16.30 -16.36
N PRO A 479 30.39 -17.42 -16.42
CA PRO A 479 30.77 -18.55 -17.27
C PRO A 479 30.84 -18.12 -18.72
N TRP A 480 31.84 -18.58 -19.45
CA TRP A 480 31.86 -18.41 -20.89
C TRP A 480 30.66 -19.09 -21.53
N HIS A 481 30.06 -18.41 -22.49
CA HIS A 481 28.88 -18.93 -23.17
C HIS A 481 28.99 -18.79 -24.69
N THR A 482 28.30 -19.64 -25.39
CA THR A 482 28.04 -19.55 -26.82
C THR A 482 26.55 -19.57 -27.06
N VAL A 483 26.08 -18.83 -28.06
CA VAL A 483 24.68 -18.82 -28.47
C VAL A 483 24.58 -19.44 -29.86
N THR A 484 23.77 -20.47 -30.02
CA THR A 484 23.50 -21.09 -31.32
C THR A 484 22.00 -21.27 -31.46
N GLY A 485 21.39 -20.56 -32.42
CA GLY A 485 19.94 -20.64 -32.63
C GLY A 485 19.11 -20.14 -31.43
N GLY A 486 19.58 -19.15 -30.69
CA GLY A 486 18.93 -18.64 -29.48
C GLY A 486 19.16 -19.49 -28.23
N ILE A 487 19.89 -20.58 -28.34
CA ILE A 487 20.20 -21.48 -27.21
C ILE A 487 21.56 -21.12 -26.63
N TRP A 488 21.59 -20.84 -25.33
CA TRP A 488 22.79 -20.57 -24.57
C TRP A 488 23.48 -21.87 -24.16
N LYS A 489 24.76 -21.99 -24.47
CA LYS A 489 25.63 -23.08 -23.98
C LYS A 489 26.71 -22.50 -23.11
N LEU A 490 26.67 -22.78 -21.85
CA LEU A 490 27.67 -22.36 -20.87
C LEU A 490 28.82 -23.39 -20.82
N GLU A 491 30.03 -22.90 -20.62
CA GLU A 491 31.17 -23.74 -20.36
C GLU A 491 31.27 -24.09 -18.88
N PHE A 492 31.40 -25.34 -18.55
CA PHE A 492 31.65 -25.81 -17.20
C PHE A 492 33.12 -25.57 -16.86
N SER A 493 33.36 -24.62 -15.97
CA SER A 493 34.68 -24.15 -15.57
C SER A 493 34.81 -24.03 -14.05
N GLN A 494 36.00 -23.82 -13.58
CA GLN A 494 36.29 -23.45 -12.20
C GLN A 494 37.27 -22.27 -12.21
N ILE A 495 37.20 -21.44 -11.14
CA ILE A 495 38.20 -20.43 -10.87
C ILE A 495 39.04 -20.87 -9.68
N THR A 496 40.35 -20.77 -9.80
CA THR A 496 41.29 -20.99 -8.70
C THR A 496 41.91 -19.65 -8.33
N ILE A 497 41.80 -19.32 -7.06
CA ILE A 497 42.41 -18.15 -6.43
C ILE A 497 43.69 -18.62 -5.74
N GLY A 498 44.79 -17.95 -5.98
CA GLY A 498 46.06 -18.18 -5.30
C GLY A 498 46.45 -16.97 -4.46
N VAL A 499 47.04 -17.24 -3.31
CA VAL A 499 47.69 -16.22 -2.46
C VAL A 499 49.19 -16.38 -2.63
N LEU A 500 49.86 -15.27 -3.00
CA LEU A 500 51.29 -15.23 -3.22
C LEU A 500 51.96 -14.32 -2.16
N ASN A 501 53.19 -14.65 -1.84
CA ASN A 501 54.10 -13.95 -0.93
C ASN A 501 53.72 -14.05 0.56
N ALA A 502 52.45 -13.81 0.93
CA ALA A 502 51.97 -13.95 2.30
C ALA A 502 50.46 -14.19 2.32
N GLY A 503 49.97 -14.94 3.30
CA GLY A 503 48.54 -15.24 3.49
C GLY A 503 48.17 -16.69 3.26
N SER A 504 46.99 -17.06 3.73
CA SER A 504 46.45 -18.42 3.64
C SER A 504 44.90 -18.38 3.57
N PHE A 505 44.28 -19.31 2.90
CA PHE A 505 42.81 -19.52 2.95
C PHE A 505 42.35 -20.28 4.20
N SER A 506 43.26 -20.66 5.07
CA SER A 506 42.97 -21.27 6.37
C SER A 506 43.64 -20.49 7.49
N ALA A 507 42.95 -20.34 8.60
CA ALA A 507 43.52 -19.69 9.80
C ALA A 507 44.52 -20.56 10.54
N THR A 508 44.51 -21.88 10.30
CA THR A 508 45.27 -22.87 11.04
C THR A 508 46.30 -23.62 10.22
N GLU A 509 46.17 -23.60 8.91
CA GLU A 509 47.03 -24.37 7.98
C GLU A 509 47.50 -23.43 6.83
N SER A 510 48.64 -23.78 6.24
CA SER A 510 49.11 -23.04 5.07
C SER A 510 48.43 -23.56 3.78
N VAL A 511 47.32 -22.92 3.44
CA VAL A 511 46.54 -23.18 2.21
C VAL A 511 46.66 -22.00 1.27
N THR A 512 47.45 -22.11 0.24
CA THR A 512 47.75 -20.99 -0.67
C THR A 512 46.87 -20.95 -1.92
N THR A 513 45.98 -21.93 -2.10
CA THR A 513 45.03 -21.96 -3.23
C THR A 513 43.63 -22.32 -2.76
N HIS A 514 42.62 -21.68 -3.35
CA HIS A 514 41.21 -21.98 -3.16
C HIS A 514 40.55 -22.12 -4.54
N THR A 515 39.63 -23.04 -4.69
CA THR A 515 38.98 -23.29 -5.99
C THR A 515 37.46 -23.28 -5.83
N GLU A 516 36.82 -22.47 -6.64
CA GLU A 516 35.37 -22.40 -6.76
C GLU A 516 34.91 -22.99 -8.10
N LYS A 517 33.94 -23.89 -8.05
CA LYS A 517 33.33 -24.47 -9.25
C LYS A 517 32.22 -23.56 -9.74
N ILE A 518 32.26 -23.20 -11.01
CA ILE A 518 31.23 -22.45 -11.68
C ILE A 518 30.27 -23.47 -12.27
N LEU A 519 29.25 -23.84 -11.50
CA LEU A 519 28.27 -24.86 -11.89
C LEU A 519 27.29 -24.23 -12.88
N THR A 520 27.31 -24.73 -14.10
CA THR A 520 26.23 -24.52 -15.04
C THR A 520 25.33 -25.76 -14.97
N SER A 521 24.14 -25.65 -14.44
CA SER A 521 23.11 -26.67 -14.69
C SER A 521 22.86 -26.70 -16.19
N GLY A 522 23.27 -27.78 -16.87
CA GLY A 522 23.12 -27.89 -18.31
C GLY A 522 21.67 -27.71 -18.74
N GLY A 523 21.42 -26.72 -19.54
CA GLY A 523 20.11 -26.36 -20.04
C GLY A 523 20.04 -24.86 -20.32
N ASP A 524 19.11 -24.45 -21.14
CA ASP A 524 18.85 -23.09 -21.57
C ASP A 524 18.90 -22.10 -20.40
N SER A 525 19.99 -21.42 -20.20
CA SER A 525 20.15 -20.50 -19.09
C SER A 525 20.29 -19.08 -19.61
N ASN A 526 19.55 -18.23 -18.92
CA ASN A 526 19.42 -16.81 -19.08
C ASN A 526 20.79 -16.08 -18.92
N PRO A 527 21.08 -15.03 -19.70
CA PRO A 527 22.29 -14.22 -19.59
C PRO A 527 22.30 -13.34 -18.32
N GLY A 528 22.30 -13.90 -17.18
CA GLY A 528 22.30 -13.20 -15.89
C GLY A 528 22.99 -14.00 -14.81
N LEU A 529 23.74 -15.02 -15.16
CA LEU A 529 24.44 -15.89 -14.22
C LEU A 529 25.82 -15.33 -13.83
N GLU A 530 25.85 -14.06 -13.43
CA GLU A 530 27.00 -13.56 -12.68
C GLU A 530 27.01 -14.23 -11.31
N SER A 531 28.10 -14.86 -10.96
CA SER A 531 28.31 -15.39 -9.61
C SER A 531 29.31 -14.51 -8.90
N GLU A 532 28.91 -13.96 -7.75
CA GLU A 532 29.81 -13.30 -6.82
C GLU A 532 30.38 -14.34 -5.87
N PHE A 533 31.69 -14.37 -5.76
CA PHE A 533 32.41 -15.25 -4.85
C PHE A 533 33.07 -14.44 -3.74
N LYS A 534 33.13 -15.01 -2.57
CA LYS A 534 33.69 -14.39 -1.37
C LYS A 534 34.63 -15.37 -0.68
N VAL A 535 35.87 -14.97 -0.47
CA VAL A 535 36.88 -15.79 0.23
C VAL A 535 37.57 -14.99 1.32
N THR A 536 37.99 -15.65 2.38
CA THR A 536 38.76 -15.04 3.47
C THR A 536 40.22 -15.44 3.39
N ILE A 537 41.12 -14.49 3.57
CA ILE A 537 42.57 -14.70 3.64
C ILE A 537 43.05 -14.32 5.02
N TYR A 538 43.80 -15.20 5.65
CA TYR A 538 44.43 -15.03 6.96
C TYR A 538 45.94 -14.82 6.81
N GLY A 539 46.54 -14.05 7.70
CA GLY A 539 48.00 -13.79 7.69
C GLY A 539 48.46 -12.98 6.46
N ALA A 540 47.57 -12.17 5.90
CA ALA A 540 47.91 -11.25 4.82
C ALA A 540 48.87 -10.14 5.31
N THR A 541 49.66 -9.61 4.40
CA THR A 541 50.57 -8.47 4.61
C THR A 541 50.53 -7.54 3.40
N SER A 542 51.18 -6.41 3.45
CA SER A 542 51.34 -5.51 2.31
C SER A 542 52.05 -6.15 1.07
N ALA A 543 52.76 -7.27 1.28
CA ALA A 543 53.36 -8.01 0.16
C ALA A 543 52.42 -9.02 -0.50
N THR A 544 51.21 -9.28 0.10
CA THR A 544 50.25 -10.23 -0.43
C THR A 544 49.81 -9.85 -1.84
N GLN A 545 49.80 -10.80 -2.73
CA GLN A 545 49.22 -10.69 -4.08
C GLN A 545 48.19 -11.81 -4.31
N LEU A 546 47.20 -11.53 -5.13
CA LEU A 546 46.15 -12.49 -5.50
C LEU A 546 46.31 -12.92 -6.94
N SER A 547 46.28 -14.21 -7.20
CA SER A 547 46.25 -14.73 -8.57
C SER A 547 44.90 -15.40 -8.83
N PHE A 548 44.36 -15.16 -10.01
CA PHE A 548 43.10 -15.77 -10.47
C PHE A 548 43.32 -16.51 -11.78
N CYS A 549 42.94 -17.78 -11.83
CA CYS A 549 43.08 -18.54 -13.07
C CYS A 549 41.85 -19.44 -13.29
N ASN A 550 41.52 -19.64 -14.58
CA ASN A 550 40.52 -20.63 -14.95
C ASN A 550 41.06 -22.05 -14.83
N GLY A 551 40.20 -23.00 -14.62
CA GLY A 551 40.56 -24.40 -14.53
C GLY A 551 39.48 -25.31 -15.11
N LYS A 552 39.87 -26.57 -15.31
CA LYS A 552 38.98 -27.64 -15.75
C LYS A 552 38.50 -28.40 -14.50
N PRO A 553 37.18 -28.42 -14.22
CA PRO A 553 36.64 -29.28 -13.16
C PRO A 553 36.96 -30.75 -13.45
N GLU A 554 37.23 -31.53 -12.40
CA GLU A 554 37.57 -32.98 -12.54
C GLU A 554 36.48 -33.75 -13.26
N GLU A 555 35.22 -33.41 -13.03
CA GLU A 555 34.03 -34.05 -13.61
C GLU A 555 33.83 -33.67 -15.08
N SER A 556 34.50 -32.63 -15.58
CA SER A 556 34.31 -32.14 -16.94
C SER A 556 35.10 -33.00 -17.94
N THR A 557 34.43 -33.43 -18.98
CA THR A 557 35.09 -34.03 -20.17
C THR A 557 35.45 -32.98 -21.23
N SER A 558 35.00 -31.75 -21.05
CA SER A 558 35.25 -30.66 -22.00
C SER A 558 36.71 -30.25 -22.02
N THR A 559 37.15 -29.85 -23.18
CA THR A 559 38.45 -29.17 -23.38
C THR A 559 38.30 -27.65 -23.33
N MET A 560 37.07 -27.14 -23.19
CA MET A 560 36.70 -25.73 -23.06
C MET A 560 36.26 -25.47 -21.64
N TYR A 561 36.93 -24.55 -20.93
CA TYR A 561 36.66 -24.20 -19.55
C TYR A 561 37.04 -22.74 -19.30
N ARG A 562 36.58 -21.88 -20.19
CA ARG A 562 36.80 -20.44 -20.13
C ARG A 562 35.81 -19.78 -19.16
N LEU A 563 36.18 -18.64 -18.62
CA LEU A 563 35.32 -17.79 -17.81
C LEU A 563 35.65 -16.31 -18.04
N MET A 564 34.73 -15.44 -17.68
CA MET A 564 34.98 -14.01 -17.58
C MET A 564 35.09 -13.62 -16.11
N PHE A 565 35.96 -12.70 -15.81
CA PHE A 565 36.36 -12.31 -14.47
C PHE A 565 36.33 -10.79 -14.32
N SER A 566 35.69 -10.28 -13.27
CA SER A 566 35.56 -8.85 -13.01
C SER A 566 35.41 -8.52 -11.52
N ASP A 567 35.34 -7.24 -11.19
CA ASP A 567 34.94 -6.66 -9.90
C ASP A 567 35.63 -7.28 -8.68
N VAL A 568 36.92 -7.07 -8.56
CA VAL A 568 37.70 -7.49 -7.40
C VAL A 568 37.64 -6.41 -6.32
N LEU A 569 37.22 -6.80 -5.12
CA LEU A 569 37.22 -5.95 -3.94
C LEU A 569 37.88 -6.70 -2.78
N VAL A 570 38.84 -6.04 -2.14
CA VAL A 570 39.52 -6.56 -0.95
C VAL A 570 39.30 -5.59 0.20
N VAL A 571 38.73 -6.10 1.29
CA VAL A 571 38.48 -5.32 2.52
C VAL A 571 39.11 -5.99 3.72
N GLU A 572 39.48 -5.21 4.72
CA GLU A 572 39.93 -5.72 6.02
C GLU A 572 38.74 -6.20 6.86
N LYS A 573 39.01 -7.26 7.67
CA LYS A 573 38.05 -7.82 8.64
C LYS A 573 38.46 -7.53 10.06
#